data_45c71038658fbf10fdb3ee6897f4dab4
#
_entry.id   45c71038658fbf10fdb3ee6897f4dab4
#
_cell.length_a   1.000
_cell.length_b   1.000
_cell.length_c   1.000
_cell.angle_alpha   90.00
_cell.angle_beta   90.00
_cell.angle_gamma   90.00
#
_symmetry.space_group_name_H-M   'P 1'
#
loop_
_entity.id
_entity.type
_entity.pdbx_description
1 polymer ?
#
loop_
_entity_poly.entity_id
_entity_poly.type
_entity_poly.pdbx_seq_one_letter_code
_entity_poly.pdbx_strand_id
1 'polypeptide(L)'
;MSSTAVDNVIVAEITIKASAERLFEALTNPEQRVKWWGLKGRFETTEMESDLRVGGRWAMRGNGMGGKPFNVVGEYRIVERPRVLAFTWLPDWDEEATETLVRFDLDEQGGVTTVRLTHSGFKTEGSRARHQGWPQILSWLQGYAES
;
A
#
# COMPACT_ATOMS: atom_id res chain seq x y z
N MET A 1 -29.15 11.58 0.75
CA MET A 1 -28.50 10.31 0.84
C MET A 1 -27.01 10.48 1.09
N SER A 2 -26.50 9.81 2.04
CA SER A 2 -25.12 10.06 2.42
C SER A 2 -24.19 8.92 2.01
N SER A 3 -24.29 8.48 0.78
CA SER A 3 -23.35 7.52 0.23
C SER A 3 -21.93 8.11 0.16
N THR A 4 -21.82 9.42 0.31
CA THR A 4 -20.55 10.12 0.21
C THR A 4 -19.49 9.54 1.13
N ALA A 5 -19.86 9.22 2.38
CA ALA A 5 -18.91 8.65 3.32
C ALA A 5 -18.41 7.28 2.88
N VAL A 6 -19.29 6.49 2.25
CA VAL A 6 -18.93 5.17 1.72
C VAL A 6 -18.03 5.33 0.51
N ASP A 7 -18.32 6.31 -0.33
CA ASP A 7 -17.58 6.54 -1.56
C ASP A 7 -16.17 7.06 -1.34
N ASN A 8 -15.86 7.49 -0.12
CA ASN A 8 -14.52 7.98 0.21
C ASN A 8 -13.55 6.89 0.64
N VAL A 9 -13.96 5.64 0.52
CA VAL A 9 -13.17 4.50 0.98
C VAL A 9 -12.97 3.50 -0.15
N ILE A 10 -11.75 2.98 -0.25
CA ILE A 10 -11.45 1.84 -1.13
C ILE A 10 -11.15 0.67 -0.21
N VAL A 11 -11.75 -0.48 -0.48
CA VAL A 11 -11.46 -1.72 0.24
C VAL A 11 -11.05 -2.78 -0.78
N ALA A 12 -9.93 -3.45 -0.51
CA ALA A 12 -9.47 -4.56 -1.34
C ALA A 12 -9.00 -5.68 -0.42
N GLU A 13 -9.18 -6.92 -0.86
CA GLU A 13 -8.86 -8.08 -0.03
C GLU A 13 -8.29 -9.19 -0.90
N ILE A 14 -7.32 -9.92 -0.37
CA ILE A 14 -6.71 -11.07 -1.04
C ILE A 14 -6.29 -12.09 0.02
N THR A 15 -6.29 -13.36 -0.35
CA THR A 15 -5.79 -14.43 0.51
C THR A 15 -4.48 -14.93 -0.06
N ILE A 16 -3.42 -14.94 0.76
CA ILE A 16 -2.05 -15.28 0.35
C ILE A 16 -1.54 -16.45 1.18
N LYS A 17 -0.92 -17.42 0.52
CA LYS A 17 -0.34 -18.60 1.17
C LYS A 17 1.05 -18.24 1.73
N ALA A 18 1.04 -17.41 2.75
CA ALA A 18 2.24 -16.98 3.45
C ALA A 18 1.83 -16.52 4.85
N SER A 19 2.79 -16.49 5.77
CA SER A 19 2.53 -16.04 7.12
C SER A 19 2.33 -14.52 7.17
N ALA A 20 1.61 -14.06 8.19
CA ALA A 20 1.45 -12.63 8.40
C ALA A 20 2.80 -11.95 8.63
N GLU A 21 3.72 -12.63 9.33
CA GLU A 21 5.07 -12.10 9.58
C GLU A 21 5.82 -11.86 8.27
N ARG A 22 5.77 -12.82 7.34
CA ARG A 22 6.42 -12.66 6.04
C ARG A 22 5.81 -11.49 5.25
N LEU A 23 4.50 -11.35 5.29
CA LEU A 23 3.82 -10.28 4.58
C LEU A 23 4.10 -8.92 5.20
N PHE A 24 4.13 -8.86 6.52
CA PHE A 24 4.46 -7.62 7.23
C PHE A 24 5.87 -7.17 6.87
N GLU A 25 6.82 -8.11 6.82
CA GLU A 25 8.19 -7.84 6.41
C GLU A 25 8.24 -7.33 4.96
N ALA A 26 7.51 -7.97 4.05
CA ALA A 26 7.47 -7.54 2.64
C ALA A 26 6.89 -6.13 2.49
N LEU A 27 5.95 -5.75 3.34
CA LEU A 27 5.32 -4.43 3.31
C LEU A 27 6.21 -3.33 3.88
N THR A 28 7.07 -3.66 4.85
CA THR A 28 7.79 -2.65 5.63
C THR A 28 9.29 -2.58 5.37
N ASN A 29 9.90 -3.67 4.92
CA ASN A 29 11.33 -3.70 4.65
C ASN A 29 11.62 -3.07 3.28
N PRO A 30 12.39 -1.96 3.22
CA PRO A 30 12.66 -1.28 1.95
C PRO A 30 13.27 -2.18 0.88
N GLU A 31 14.18 -3.08 1.25
CA GLU A 31 14.82 -3.98 0.30
C GLU A 31 13.84 -4.95 -0.34
N GLN A 32 12.82 -5.35 0.40
CA GLN A 32 11.78 -6.22 -0.13
C GLN A 32 10.74 -5.45 -0.91
N ARG A 33 10.33 -4.30 -0.40
CA ARG A 33 9.29 -3.48 -1.03
C ARG A 33 9.64 -3.14 -2.49
N VAL A 34 10.89 -2.78 -2.76
CA VAL A 34 11.31 -2.43 -4.11
C VAL A 34 11.31 -3.64 -5.06
N LYS A 35 11.31 -4.85 -4.54
CA LYS A 35 11.32 -6.05 -5.39
C LYS A 35 9.95 -6.42 -5.91
N TRP A 36 8.88 -6.08 -5.20
CA TRP A 36 7.57 -6.58 -5.58
C TRP A 36 6.55 -5.48 -5.91
N TRP A 37 6.79 -4.26 -5.49
CA TRP A 37 5.84 -3.17 -5.75
C TRP A 37 6.08 -2.61 -7.14
N GLY A 38 5.47 -3.24 -8.14
CA GLY A 38 5.56 -2.79 -9.51
C GLY A 38 5.63 -3.94 -10.50
N LEU A 39 5.68 -3.57 -11.76
CA LEU A 39 5.80 -4.51 -12.87
C LEU A 39 6.92 -4.01 -13.76
N LYS A 40 7.96 -4.83 -13.92
CA LYS A 40 9.13 -4.48 -14.69
C LYS A 40 8.76 -3.99 -16.09
N GLY A 41 9.33 -2.86 -16.49
CA GLY A 41 9.08 -2.25 -17.78
C GLY A 41 7.84 -1.37 -17.86
N ARG A 42 7.03 -1.31 -16.79
CA ARG A 42 5.82 -0.50 -16.78
C ARG A 42 5.75 0.43 -15.59
N PHE A 43 5.92 -0.11 -14.40
CA PHE A 43 5.85 0.65 -13.16
C PHE A 43 6.85 0.00 -12.21
N GLU A 44 7.91 0.71 -11.85
CA GLU A 44 8.97 0.15 -11.02
C GLU A 44 9.27 1.03 -9.84
N THR A 45 9.22 0.44 -8.64
CA THR A 45 9.71 1.10 -7.44
C THR A 45 11.21 0.86 -7.36
N THR A 46 11.99 1.94 -7.31
CA THR A 46 13.45 1.85 -7.33
C THR A 46 14.08 2.12 -5.98
N GLU A 47 13.40 2.89 -5.12
CA GLU A 47 13.91 3.24 -3.81
C GLU A 47 12.80 3.32 -2.78
N MET A 48 13.12 2.94 -1.55
CA MET A 48 12.25 3.18 -0.41
C MET A 48 13.08 3.48 0.83
N GLU A 49 12.60 4.43 1.61
CA GLU A 49 13.16 4.72 2.93
C GLU A 49 12.05 4.51 3.95
N SER A 50 12.38 3.98 5.12
CA SER A 50 11.37 3.68 6.13
C SER A 50 11.95 3.73 7.52
N ASP A 51 11.30 4.49 8.39
CA ASP A 51 11.57 4.50 9.83
C ASP A 51 10.35 3.84 10.49
N LEU A 52 10.42 2.52 10.67
CA LEU A 52 9.27 1.71 11.07
C LEU A 52 8.95 1.85 12.54
N ARG A 53 8.19 2.89 12.86
CA ARG A 53 7.65 3.14 14.20
C ARG A 53 6.51 4.13 14.07
N VAL A 54 5.64 4.17 15.05
CA VAL A 54 4.56 5.17 15.06
C VAL A 54 5.20 6.57 15.05
N GLY A 55 4.76 7.42 14.11
CA GLY A 55 5.34 8.74 13.91
C GLY A 55 6.56 8.74 13.00
N GLY A 56 7.10 7.58 12.65
CA GLY A 56 8.21 7.49 11.71
C GLY A 56 7.75 7.75 10.28
N ARG A 57 8.64 8.21 9.43
CA ARG A 57 8.34 8.55 8.04
C ARG A 57 8.80 7.48 7.07
N TRP A 58 8.13 7.42 5.94
CA TRP A 58 8.56 6.57 4.84
C TRP A 58 8.40 7.33 3.52
N ALA A 59 9.16 6.93 2.53
CA ALA A 59 9.08 7.49 1.17
C ALA A 59 9.38 6.40 0.17
N MET A 60 8.67 6.41 -0.95
CA MET A 60 8.81 5.42 -2.01
C MET A 60 8.93 6.17 -3.33
N ARG A 61 9.92 5.80 -4.14
CA ARG A 61 10.19 6.45 -5.42
C ARG A 61 10.39 5.43 -6.51
N GLY A 62 10.09 5.84 -7.73
CA GLY A 62 10.31 4.96 -8.87
C GLY A 62 9.91 5.63 -10.17
N ASN A 63 9.68 4.81 -11.18
CA ASN A 63 9.28 5.25 -12.51
C ASN A 63 7.97 4.60 -12.92
N GLY A 64 7.00 5.40 -13.31
CA GLY A 64 5.71 4.93 -13.79
C GLY A 64 5.68 4.75 -15.29
N MET A 65 4.48 4.80 -15.85
CA MET A 65 4.27 4.66 -17.30
C MET A 65 5.06 5.70 -18.07
N GLY A 66 5.73 5.25 -19.14
CA GLY A 66 6.55 6.12 -19.96
C GLY A 66 7.83 6.60 -19.29
N GLY A 67 8.23 5.96 -18.20
CA GLY A 67 9.43 6.35 -17.46
C GLY A 67 9.25 7.58 -16.59
N LYS A 68 8.02 8.05 -16.40
CA LYS A 68 7.76 9.26 -15.61
C LYS A 68 8.02 8.97 -14.12
N PRO A 69 8.88 9.77 -13.45
CA PRO A 69 9.19 9.53 -12.05
C PRO A 69 7.98 9.78 -11.14
N PHE A 70 7.88 9.01 -10.06
CA PHE A 70 6.87 9.23 -9.04
C PHE A 70 7.50 9.20 -7.65
N ASN A 71 6.82 9.83 -6.70
CA ASN A 71 7.21 9.86 -5.31
C ASN A 71 5.96 9.81 -4.44
N VAL A 72 5.97 8.94 -3.43
CA VAL A 72 4.89 8.86 -2.44
C VAL A 72 5.51 8.89 -1.07
N VAL A 73 4.94 9.71 -0.18
CA VAL A 73 5.45 9.86 1.18
C VAL A 73 4.34 9.63 2.19
N GLY A 74 4.73 9.33 3.42
CA GLY A 74 3.76 9.15 4.50
C GLY A 74 4.41 9.03 5.86
N GLU A 75 3.56 8.80 6.84
CA GLU A 75 3.96 8.63 8.23
C GLU A 75 3.21 7.43 8.81
N TYR A 76 3.91 6.59 9.57
CA TYR A 76 3.27 5.43 10.20
C TYR A 76 2.36 5.87 11.35
N ARG A 77 1.15 5.35 11.37
CA ARG A 77 0.14 5.64 12.40
C ARG A 77 -0.11 4.45 13.31
N ILE A 78 -0.06 3.22 12.77
CA ILE A 78 -0.22 1.98 13.52
C ILE A 78 0.85 1.03 13.05
N VAL A 79 1.60 0.47 14.01
CA VAL A 79 2.61 -0.56 13.74
C VAL A 79 2.40 -1.65 14.78
N GLU A 80 1.54 -2.62 14.48
CA GLU A 80 1.23 -3.75 15.36
C GLU A 80 1.62 -5.05 14.65
N ARG A 81 2.90 -5.33 14.69
CA ARG A 81 3.48 -6.48 14.02
C ARG A 81 2.94 -7.79 14.57
N PRO A 82 2.52 -8.74 13.73
CA PRO A 82 2.44 -8.69 12.27
C PRO A 82 1.02 -8.47 11.75
N ARG A 83 0.11 -7.90 12.54
CA ARG A 83 -1.32 -7.90 12.26
C ARG A 83 -1.86 -6.62 11.67
N VAL A 84 -1.36 -5.46 12.07
CA VAL A 84 -1.92 -4.19 11.60
C VAL A 84 -0.80 -3.23 11.24
N LEU A 85 -0.91 -2.64 10.05
CA LEU A 85 -0.02 -1.58 9.59
C LEU A 85 -0.88 -0.48 9.00
N ALA A 86 -0.74 0.75 9.50
CA ALA A 86 -1.44 1.88 8.91
C ALA A 86 -0.49 3.05 8.76
N PHE A 87 -0.62 3.75 7.65
CA PHE A 87 0.24 4.89 7.35
C PHE A 87 -0.50 5.90 6.49
N THR A 88 -0.07 7.15 6.56
CA THR A 88 -0.60 8.17 5.69
C THR A 88 0.01 8.00 4.30
N TRP A 89 -0.66 8.55 3.31
CA TRP A 89 -0.33 8.36 1.90
C TRP A 89 -0.50 9.67 1.16
N LEU A 90 0.58 10.18 0.57
CA LEU A 90 0.53 11.43 -0.19
C LEU A 90 1.40 11.28 -1.45
N PRO A 91 0.77 10.97 -2.60
CA PRO A 91 1.50 10.81 -3.86
C PRO A 91 1.68 12.15 -4.57
N ASP A 92 2.69 12.23 -5.41
CA ASP A 92 2.93 13.42 -6.24
C ASP A 92 2.32 13.32 -7.64
N TRP A 93 1.77 12.16 -8.00
CA TRP A 93 1.20 11.94 -9.33
C TRP A 93 -0.30 12.25 -9.42
N ASP A 94 -0.92 12.65 -8.34
CA ASP A 94 -2.34 12.98 -8.29
C ASP A 94 -2.46 14.46 -7.91
N GLU A 95 -2.92 15.29 -8.87
CA GLU A 95 -3.05 16.74 -8.64
C GLU A 95 -4.05 17.10 -7.54
N GLU A 96 -5.00 16.20 -7.27
CA GLU A 96 -6.00 16.40 -6.23
C GLU A 96 -5.60 15.74 -4.92
N ALA A 97 -4.37 15.22 -4.83
CA ALA A 97 -3.95 14.47 -3.66
C ALA A 97 -3.94 15.32 -2.40
N THR A 98 -4.51 14.74 -1.35
CA THR A 98 -4.38 15.22 0.01
C THR A 98 -3.90 14.02 0.82
N GLU A 99 -3.46 14.26 2.04
CA GLU A 99 -3.03 13.17 2.90
C GLU A 99 -4.23 12.25 3.19
N THR A 100 -4.08 10.97 2.86
CA THR A 100 -5.07 9.94 3.09
C THR A 100 -4.49 8.86 3.99
N LEU A 101 -5.28 7.85 4.36
CA LEU A 101 -4.82 6.78 5.24
C LEU A 101 -4.97 5.43 4.57
N VAL A 102 -3.88 4.66 4.56
CA VAL A 102 -3.87 3.28 4.09
C VAL A 102 -3.68 2.37 5.30
N ARG A 103 -4.56 1.37 5.44
CA ARG A 103 -4.49 0.41 6.54
C ARG A 103 -4.48 -1.00 5.98
N PHE A 104 -3.55 -1.81 6.45
CA PHE A 104 -3.48 -3.24 6.18
C PHE A 104 -3.84 -4.01 7.44
N ASP A 105 -4.80 -4.92 7.31
CA ASP A 105 -5.12 -5.89 8.36
C ASP A 105 -4.73 -7.26 7.85
N LEU A 106 -3.89 -7.98 8.62
CA LEU A 106 -3.37 -9.28 8.25
C LEU A 106 -3.89 -10.33 9.22
N ASP A 107 -4.73 -11.23 8.71
CA ASP A 107 -5.34 -12.28 9.52
C ASP A 107 -4.85 -13.64 9.04
N GLU A 108 -3.97 -14.25 9.83
CA GLU A 108 -3.36 -15.53 9.48
C GLU A 108 -4.10 -16.69 10.14
N GLN A 109 -4.38 -17.72 9.33
CA GLN A 109 -4.98 -18.96 9.79
C GLN A 109 -4.22 -20.11 9.11
N GLY A 110 -3.46 -20.87 9.91
CA GLY A 110 -2.75 -22.05 9.40
C GLY A 110 -1.76 -21.77 8.27
N GLY A 111 -1.03 -20.68 8.35
CA GLY A 111 -0.03 -20.34 7.35
C GLY A 111 -0.58 -19.62 6.12
N VAL A 112 -1.88 -19.32 6.13
CA VAL A 112 -2.55 -18.59 5.05
C VAL A 112 -3.07 -17.29 5.63
N THR A 113 -2.76 -16.17 5.00
CA THR A 113 -3.14 -14.86 5.50
C THR A 113 -4.15 -14.18 4.59
N THR A 114 -5.24 -13.70 5.18
CA THR A 114 -6.18 -12.81 4.50
C THR A 114 -5.68 -11.39 4.73
N VAL A 115 -5.39 -10.69 3.64
CA VAL A 115 -4.91 -9.31 3.67
C VAL A 115 -6.07 -8.40 3.26
N ARG A 116 -6.46 -7.52 4.16
CA ARG A 116 -7.50 -6.53 3.86
C ARG A 116 -6.87 -5.15 3.88
N LEU A 117 -7.00 -4.45 2.77
CA LEU A 117 -6.52 -3.08 2.64
C LEU A 117 -7.71 -2.14 2.66
N THR A 118 -7.60 -1.08 3.46
CA THR A 118 -8.59 0.00 3.50
C THR A 118 -7.86 1.31 3.24
N HIS A 119 -8.26 2.02 2.19
CA HIS A 119 -7.69 3.32 1.87
C HIS A 119 -8.80 4.35 2.00
N SER A 120 -8.65 5.28 2.93
CA SER A 120 -9.72 6.21 3.31
C SER A 120 -9.23 7.65 3.36
N GLY A 121 -10.19 8.58 3.42
CA GLY A 121 -9.88 10.00 3.59
C GLY A 121 -9.77 10.78 2.30
N PHE A 122 -10.19 10.22 1.16
CA PHE A 122 -10.18 10.94 -0.11
C PHE A 122 -11.10 12.16 -0.04
N LYS A 123 -10.62 13.29 -0.54
CA LYS A 123 -11.37 14.54 -0.55
C LYS A 123 -12.21 14.71 -1.81
N THR A 124 -11.82 14.05 -2.90
CA THR A 124 -12.53 14.14 -4.16
C THR A 124 -12.75 12.76 -4.76
N GLU A 125 -13.79 12.64 -5.59
CA GLU A 125 -14.06 11.41 -6.33
C GLU A 125 -12.95 11.15 -7.36
N GLY A 126 -12.40 12.21 -7.95
CA GLY A 126 -11.31 12.07 -8.90
C GLY A 126 -10.07 11.46 -8.27
N SER A 127 -9.71 11.90 -7.06
CA SER A 127 -8.58 11.33 -6.36
C SER A 127 -8.83 9.86 -6.02
N ARG A 128 -10.01 9.53 -5.53
CA ARG A 128 -10.36 8.14 -5.24
C ARG A 128 -10.29 7.28 -6.49
N ALA A 129 -10.79 7.78 -7.60
CA ALA A 129 -10.79 7.04 -8.86
C ALA A 129 -9.37 6.73 -9.35
N ARG A 130 -8.40 7.60 -9.07
CA ARG A 130 -7.01 7.40 -9.47
C ARG A 130 -6.28 6.37 -8.60
N HIS A 131 -6.91 5.90 -7.53
CA HIS A 131 -6.31 4.94 -6.60
C HIS A 131 -6.94 3.56 -6.69
N GLN A 132 -7.46 3.16 -7.86
CA GLN A 132 -8.12 1.88 -8.05
C GLN A 132 -7.16 0.72 -8.37
N GLY A 133 -5.86 0.93 -8.24
CA GLY A 133 -4.86 -0.10 -8.55
C GLY A 133 -4.56 -1.09 -7.43
N TRP A 134 -5.20 -0.97 -6.28
CA TRP A 134 -4.88 -1.82 -5.14
C TRP A 134 -5.03 -3.33 -5.38
N PRO A 135 -6.06 -3.81 -6.08
CA PRO A 135 -6.14 -5.26 -6.35
C PRO A 135 -4.92 -5.78 -7.10
N GLN A 136 -4.39 -5.01 -8.05
CA GLN A 136 -3.19 -5.41 -8.77
C GLN A 136 -1.96 -5.38 -7.87
N ILE A 137 -1.85 -4.36 -7.02
CA ILE A 137 -0.73 -4.27 -6.07
C ILE A 137 -0.75 -5.47 -5.12
N LEU A 138 -1.92 -5.85 -4.63
CA LEU A 138 -2.04 -7.02 -3.78
C LEU A 138 -1.66 -8.30 -4.52
N SER A 139 -1.95 -8.39 -5.83
CA SER A 139 -1.55 -9.55 -6.62
C SER A 139 -0.03 -9.62 -6.78
N TRP A 140 0.65 -8.49 -6.86
CA TRP A 140 2.12 -8.46 -6.89
C TRP A 140 2.69 -8.96 -5.57
N LEU A 141 2.10 -8.54 -4.45
CA LEU A 141 2.50 -9.02 -3.13
C LEU A 141 2.33 -10.53 -3.04
N GLN A 142 1.20 -11.05 -3.52
CA GLN A 142 0.93 -12.49 -3.51
C GLN A 142 2.00 -13.24 -4.31
N GLY A 143 2.29 -12.79 -5.52
CA GLY A 143 3.29 -13.45 -6.37
C GLY A 143 4.67 -13.48 -5.71
N TYR A 144 5.05 -12.40 -5.07
CA TYR A 144 6.33 -12.32 -4.37
C TYR A 144 6.37 -13.24 -3.15
N ALA A 145 5.33 -13.20 -2.34
CA ALA A 145 5.31 -13.93 -1.07
C ALA A 145 5.16 -15.45 -1.26
N GLU A 146 4.51 -15.87 -2.33
CA GLU A 146 4.29 -17.30 -2.62
C GLU A 146 5.39 -17.92 -3.47
N SER A 147 6.33 -17.13 -3.94
CA SER A 147 7.42 -17.65 -4.79
C SER A 147 8.52 -18.33 -3.99
#